data_10b144b3abd5a49d6bd9dec4379acfd1
#
_entry.id   10b144b3abd5a49d6bd9dec4379acfd1
#
_cell.length_a   1.000
_cell.length_b   1.000
_cell.length_c   1.000
_cell.angle_alpha   90.00
_cell.angle_beta   90.00
_cell.angle_gamma   90.00
#
_symmetry.space_group_name_H-M   'P 1'
#
loop_
_entity.id
_entity.type
_entity.pdbx_description
1 polymer ?
#
loop_
_entity_poly.entity_id
_entity_poly.type
_entity_poly.pdbx_seq_one_letter_code
_entity_poly.pdbx_strand_id
1 'polypeptide(L)'
;TAAIIRSDPGIARLPDGRPAASADVYVVVAKPRTNGTETHMPVRGVGSEAFAVRDAIVIVDGRNFTPGRAEVIVGRGLVGRMRDTGIGDRLQFGQQEFTVVGHFAAGGSAFESEVWGDSETLMSVFRGPVYQSVVMRLADTDGFDALAARMAADPRLQVDVRRESQFFAEQAGFLTSVLRVIAFFVTAIMAVGAVFGAINTMDAMVAARTREVALLLTLGFRPRSIMATFLLESLLVGLAGGVLGCLLALPINGIQTSTTNWQSFGEVTFAFRVTPMILAQGLAFAAIMGVLGGLLPARRAARETVAVALRKA
;
A
#
# COMPACT_ATOMS: atom_id res chain seq x y z
N THR A 1 0.79 12.71 -32.49
CA THR A 1 1.46 11.71 -31.61
C THR A 1 0.48 10.64 -31.17
N ALA A 2 -0.61 10.95 -30.44
CA ALA A 2 -1.55 9.95 -29.94
C ALA A 2 -2.18 9.07 -31.04
N ALA A 3 -2.53 9.64 -32.19
CA ALA A 3 -3.06 8.90 -33.33
C ALA A 3 -2.06 7.87 -33.91
N ILE A 4 -0.77 8.23 -33.97
CA ILE A 4 0.28 7.33 -34.43
C ILE A 4 0.43 6.15 -33.45
N ILE A 5 0.47 6.42 -32.16
CA ILE A 5 0.56 5.39 -31.14
C ILE A 5 -0.62 4.43 -31.23
N ARG A 6 -1.86 4.95 -31.31
CA ARG A 6 -3.09 4.14 -31.40
C ARG A 6 -3.18 3.26 -32.65
N SER A 7 -2.39 3.54 -33.69
CA SER A 7 -2.35 2.76 -34.92
C SER A 7 -1.34 1.59 -34.89
N ASP A 8 -0.57 1.43 -33.81
CA ASP A 8 0.43 0.35 -33.73
C ASP A 8 -0.24 -1.03 -33.71
N PRO A 9 0.23 -1.99 -34.52
CA PRO A 9 -0.35 -3.33 -34.61
C PRO A 9 -0.20 -4.18 -33.34
N GLY A 10 0.70 -3.82 -32.42
CA GLY A 10 0.88 -4.51 -31.14
C GLY A 10 -0.22 -4.17 -30.11
N ILE A 11 -1.08 -3.19 -30.38
CA ILE A 11 -2.19 -2.81 -29.49
C ILE A 11 -3.38 -3.75 -29.72
N ALA A 12 -3.94 -4.25 -28.60
CA ALA A 12 -5.16 -5.05 -28.63
C ALA A 12 -6.32 -4.27 -29.28
N ARG A 13 -7.23 -5.00 -29.90
CA ARG A 13 -8.44 -4.42 -30.44
C ARG A 13 -9.65 -4.76 -29.58
N LEU A 14 -10.52 -3.78 -29.40
CA LEU A 14 -11.81 -3.95 -28.75
C LEU A 14 -12.78 -4.73 -29.68
N PRO A 15 -13.88 -5.27 -29.15
CA PRO A 15 -14.86 -6.02 -29.95
C PRO A 15 -15.43 -5.22 -31.13
N ASP A 16 -15.44 -3.90 -31.05
CA ASP A 16 -15.88 -2.97 -32.09
C ASP A 16 -14.78 -2.61 -33.10
N GLY A 17 -13.59 -3.24 -32.98
CA GLY A 17 -12.45 -3.02 -33.86
C GLY A 17 -11.58 -1.80 -33.54
N ARG A 18 -11.99 -0.96 -32.58
CA ARG A 18 -11.18 0.19 -32.14
C ARG A 18 -9.95 -0.29 -31.36
N PRO A 19 -8.82 0.46 -31.39
CA PRO A 19 -7.66 0.12 -30.59
C PRO A 19 -7.96 0.26 -29.08
N ALA A 20 -7.54 -0.69 -28.27
CA ALA A 20 -7.63 -0.64 -26.82
C ALA A 20 -6.57 0.34 -26.26
N ALA A 21 -6.74 1.64 -26.54
CA ALA A 21 -5.82 2.70 -26.17
C ALA A 21 -6.58 3.98 -25.83
N SER A 22 -6.41 4.50 -24.63
CA SER A 22 -6.96 5.76 -24.14
C SER A 22 -5.87 6.82 -24.11
N ALA A 23 -6.14 7.97 -24.72
CA ALA A 23 -5.29 9.15 -24.61
C ALA A 23 -5.81 10.01 -23.46
N ASP A 24 -4.98 10.20 -22.45
CA ASP A 24 -5.38 10.82 -21.19
C ASP A 24 -4.78 12.21 -21.04
N VAL A 25 -5.59 13.10 -20.48
CA VAL A 25 -5.19 14.43 -19.97
C VAL A 25 -5.19 14.36 -18.46
N TYR A 26 -4.16 14.87 -17.81
CA TYR A 26 -4.05 14.88 -16.37
C TYR A 26 -3.77 16.29 -15.86
N VAL A 27 -4.63 16.80 -15.00
CA VAL A 27 -4.51 18.15 -14.42
C VAL A 27 -4.77 18.06 -12.92
N VAL A 28 -4.07 18.86 -12.16
CA VAL A 28 -4.29 18.94 -10.71
C VAL A 28 -4.88 20.31 -10.38
N VAL A 29 -6.03 20.32 -9.71
CA VAL A 29 -6.76 21.54 -9.33
C VAL A 29 -6.83 21.68 -7.81
N ALA A 30 -6.62 22.90 -7.32
CA ALA A 30 -6.84 23.19 -5.90
C ALA A 30 -8.35 23.21 -5.60
N LYS A 31 -8.77 22.45 -4.59
CA LYS A 31 -10.16 22.35 -4.16
C LYS A 31 -10.27 22.23 -2.64
N PRO A 32 -11.33 22.77 -2.02
CA PRO A 32 -11.52 22.65 -0.60
C PRO A 32 -12.02 21.26 -0.20
N ARG A 33 -11.48 20.74 0.88
CA ARG A 33 -12.02 19.58 1.59
C ARG A 33 -13.28 19.96 2.37
N THR A 34 -14.02 18.96 2.85
CA THR A 34 -15.18 19.16 3.73
C THR A 34 -14.82 19.90 5.02
N ASN A 35 -13.60 19.74 5.54
CA ASN A 35 -13.07 20.45 6.71
C ASN A 35 -12.60 21.88 6.44
N GLY A 36 -12.70 22.37 5.19
CA GLY A 36 -12.31 23.72 4.79
C GLY A 36 -10.83 23.91 4.42
N THR A 37 -9.97 22.88 4.57
CA THR A 37 -8.59 22.97 4.12
C THR A 37 -8.50 22.81 2.60
N GLU A 38 -7.63 23.57 1.93
CA GLU A 38 -7.37 23.37 0.51
C GLU A 38 -6.48 22.16 0.28
N THR A 39 -6.78 21.44 -0.79
CA THR A 39 -5.96 20.32 -1.26
C THR A 39 -5.97 20.25 -2.78
N HIS A 40 -5.09 19.44 -3.32
CA HIS A 40 -4.92 19.27 -4.75
C HIS A 40 -5.66 18.01 -5.22
N MET A 41 -6.71 18.21 -6.02
CA MET A 41 -7.55 17.15 -6.57
C MET A 41 -7.11 16.85 -8.00
N PRO A 42 -6.68 15.62 -8.30
CA PRO A 42 -6.40 15.20 -9.67
C PRO A 42 -7.67 15.08 -10.49
N VAL A 43 -7.63 15.64 -11.70
CA VAL A 43 -8.69 15.54 -12.71
C VAL A 43 -8.09 14.89 -13.94
N ARG A 44 -8.70 13.81 -14.38
CA ARG A 44 -8.27 13.05 -15.55
C ARG A 44 -9.31 13.11 -16.64
N GLY A 45 -8.92 13.62 -17.82
CA GLY A 45 -9.70 13.47 -19.04
C GLY A 45 -9.33 12.16 -19.73
N VAL A 46 -10.30 11.34 -20.00
CA VAL A 46 -10.11 10.02 -20.62
C VAL A 46 -10.95 9.85 -21.86
N GLY A 47 -10.49 9.00 -22.78
CA GLY A 47 -11.29 8.58 -23.93
C GLY A 47 -12.33 7.51 -23.53
N SER A 48 -13.29 7.26 -24.42
CA SER A 48 -14.32 6.23 -24.22
C SER A 48 -13.75 4.82 -24.01
N GLU A 49 -12.54 4.57 -24.52
CA GLU A 49 -11.83 3.30 -24.43
C GLU A 49 -11.19 3.06 -23.06
N ALA A 50 -11.12 4.07 -22.19
CA ALA A 50 -10.42 4.01 -20.90
C ALA A 50 -10.93 2.89 -20.00
N PHE A 51 -12.24 2.66 -19.99
CA PHE A 51 -12.86 1.59 -19.18
C PHE A 51 -12.58 0.20 -19.73
N ALA A 52 -12.39 0.06 -21.04
CA ALA A 52 -12.00 -1.19 -21.66
C ALA A 52 -10.51 -1.50 -21.51
N VAL A 53 -9.68 -0.47 -21.31
CA VAL A 53 -8.24 -0.60 -21.07
C VAL A 53 -7.96 -0.91 -19.60
N ARG A 54 -8.78 -0.36 -18.69
CA ARG A 54 -8.62 -0.50 -17.22
C ARG A 54 -9.80 -1.23 -16.61
N ASP A 55 -9.79 -2.57 -16.65
CA ASP A 55 -10.88 -3.42 -16.15
C ASP A 55 -11.20 -3.24 -14.66
N ALA A 56 -10.25 -2.71 -13.88
CA ALA A 56 -10.43 -2.45 -12.46
C ALA A 56 -11.38 -1.29 -12.16
N ILE A 57 -11.73 -0.47 -13.16
CA ILE A 57 -12.61 0.68 -12.98
C ILE A 57 -14.06 0.24 -13.13
N VAL A 58 -14.81 0.36 -12.05
CA VAL A 58 -16.23 -0.03 -12.01
C VAL A 58 -17.07 1.13 -11.48
N ILE A 59 -18.16 1.48 -12.17
CA ILE A 59 -19.13 2.44 -11.66
C ILE A 59 -19.91 1.78 -10.53
N VAL A 60 -19.87 2.39 -9.33
CA VAL A 60 -20.54 1.85 -8.14
C VAL A 60 -21.84 2.55 -7.82
N ASP A 61 -21.95 3.83 -8.21
CA ASP A 61 -23.17 4.63 -8.04
C ASP A 61 -23.38 5.53 -9.23
N GLY A 62 -24.66 5.78 -9.60
CA GLY A 62 -25.02 6.64 -10.71
C GLY A 62 -24.70 6.02 -12.07
N ARG A 63 -24.14 6.81 -12.99
CA ARG A 63 -23.79 6.39 -14.34
C ARG A 63 -22.44 6.96 -14.78
N ASN A 64 -21.92 6.45 -15.88
CA ASN A 64 -20.74 7.03 -16.50
C ASN A 64 -21.06 8.40 -17.15
N PHE A 65 -20.05 9.25 -17.31
CA PHE A 65 -20.17 10.50 -18.05
C PHE A 65 -20.45 10.23 -19.54
N THR A 66 -21.14 11.17 -20.16
CA THR A 66 -21.41 11.15 -21.61
C THR A 66 -20.33 11.97 -22.33
N PRO A 67 -19.59 11.40 -23.30
CA PRO A 67 -18.62 12.15 -24.08
C PRO A 67 -19.21 13.43 -24.68
N GLY A 68 -18.43 14.52 -24.66
CA GLY A 68 -18.85 15.83 -25.18
C GLY A 68 -19.78 16.61 -24.24
N ARG A 69 -20.13 16.09 -23.07
CA ARG A 69 -20.89 16.81 -22.05
C ARG A 69 -20.00 17.23 -20.87
N ALA A 70 -20.39 18.31 -20.21
CA ALA A 70 -19.75 18.75 -18.96
C ALA A 70 -20.21 17.87 -17.79
N GLU A 71 -19.88 16.60 -17.86
CA GLU A 71 -20.18 15.57 -16.87
C GLU A 71 -18.89 14.93 -16.39
N VAL A 72 -18.86 14.57 -15.10
CA VAL A 72 -17.73 13.88 -14.48
C VAL A 72 -18.20 12.76 -13.56
N ILE A 73 -17.32 11.80 -13.35
CA ILE A 73 -17.45 10.79 -12.31
C ILE A 73 -16.33 10.97 -11.28
N VAL A 74 -16.63 10.66 -10.04
CA VAL A 74 -15.72 10.88 -8.91
C VAL A 74 -15.28 9.55 -8.33
N GLY A 75 -13.99 9.40 -8.09
CA GLY A 75 -13.45 8.24 -7.41
C GLY A 75 -13.95 8.14 -5.98
N ARG A 76 -14.27 6.93 -5.54
CA ARG A 76 -14.85 6.66 -4.22
C ARG A 76 -14.01 7.19 -3.06
N GLY A 77 -12.70 7.30 -3.23
CA GLY A 77 -11.77 7.84 -2.23
C GLY A 77 -11.94 9.34 -1.96
N LEU A 78 -12.59 10.09 -2.85
CA LEU A 78 -12.87 11.52 -2.68
C LEU A 78 -14.24 11.80 -2.06
N VAL A 79 -15.18 10.87 -2.20
CA VAL A 79 -16.57 11.05 -1.74
C VAL A 79 -16.62 11.25 -0.23
N GLY A 80 -17.29 12.34 0.20
CA GLY A 80 -17.39 12.74 1.60
C GLY A 80 -16.14 13.40 2.19
N ARG A 81 -15.00 13.38 1.49
CA ARG A 81 -13.74 14.03 1.89
C ARG A 81 -13.55 15.38 1.21
N MET A 82 -13.99 15.48 -0.03
CA MET A 82 -14.00 16.72 -0.81
C MET A 82 -15.42 17.29 -0.85
N ARG A 83 -15.52 18.62 -1.00
CA ARG A 83 -16.80 19.28 -1.19
C ARG A 83 -17.32 19.00 -2.60
N ASP A 84 -18.63 19.04 -2.74
CA ASP A 84 -19.33 19.00 -4.03
C ASP A 84 -19.01 17.73 -4.86
N THR A 85 -18.87 16.59 -4.17
CA THR A 85 -18.56 15.28 -4.81
C THR A 85 -19.76 14.32 -4.83
N GLY A 86 -20.92 14.74 -4.39
CA GLY A 86 -22.17 13.97 -4.47
C GLY A 86 -22.74 13.92 -5.89
N ILE A 87 -23.53 12.90 -6.18
CA ILE A 87 -24.22 12.80 -7.49
C ILE A 87 -25.20 13.96 -7.60
N GLY A 88 -25.12 14.72 -8.71
CA GLY A 88 -25.87 15.93 -8.95
C GLY A 88 -25.16 17.22 -8.51
N ASP A 89 -24.08 17.12 -7.74
CA ASP A 89 -23.27 18.28 -7.37
C ASP A 89 -22.54 18.86 -8.59
N ARG A 90 -22.08 20.10 -8.45
CA ARG A 90 -21.37 20.83 -9.51
C ARG A 90 -19.93 21.11 -9.11
N LEU A 91 -19.01 20.58 -9.86
CA LEU A 91 -17.59 20.85 -9.74
C LEU A 91 -17.17 21.91 -10.76
N GLN A 92 -16.68 23.05 -10.30
CA GLN A 92 -16.16 24.09 -11.18
C GLN A 92 -14.70 23.85 -11.51
N PHE A 93 -14.38 23.78 -12.81
CA PHE A 93 -13.03 23.73 -13.35
C PHE A 93 -12.83 24.94 -14.28
N GLY A 94 -11.92 25.85 -13.90
CA GLY A 94 -11.78 27.12 -14.61
C GLY A 94 -13.08 27.93 -14.61
N GLN A 95 -13.62 28.19 -15.80
CA GLN A 95 -14.88 28.93 -15.97
C GLN A 95 -16.08 28.00 -16.26
N GLN A 96 -15.90 26.69 -16.29
CA GLN A 96 -16.94 25.73 -16.63
C GLN A 96 -17.35 24.88 -15.42
N GLU A 97 -18.65 24.68 -15.26
CA GLU A 97 -19.22 23.76 -14.28
C GLU A 97 -19.42 22.38 -14.90
N PHE A 98 -19.04 21.35 -14.13
CA PHE A 98 -19.25 19.95 -14.48
C PHE A 98 -20.18 19.31 -13.46
N THR A 99 -21.14 18.56 -13.94
CA THR A 99 -22.07 17.82 -13.08
C THR A 99 -21.49 16.46 -12.73
N VAL A 100 -21.47 16.12 -11.45
CA VAL A 100 -21.12 14.78 -10.99
C VAL A 100 -22.27 13.84 -11.29
N VAL A 101 -22.04 12.84 -12.15
CA VAL A 101 -23.09 11.91 -12.61
C VAL A 101 -22.92 10.49 -12.09
N GLY A 102 -21.81 10.19 -11.44
CA GLY A 102 -21.56 8.88 -10.84
C GLY A 102 -20.30 8.81 -10.03
N HIS A 103 -20.17 7.70 -9.30
CA HIS A 103 -18.98 7.35 -8.53
C HIS A 103 -18.38 6.06 -9.06
N PHE A 104 -17.04 5.96 -9.02
CA PHE A 104 -16.34 4.75 -9.44
C PHE A 104 -15.40 4.22 -8.36
N ALA A 105 -15.20 2.92 -8.40
CA ALA A 105 -14.18 2.23 -7.62
C ALA A 105 -13.10 1.64 -8.55
N ALA A 106 -11.91 1.48 -8.03
CA ALA A 106 -10.75 0.99 -8.77
C ALA A 106 -9.88 0.03 -7.92
N GLY A 107 -10.52 -0.82 -7.12
CA GLY A 107 -9.84 -1.81 -6.29
C GLY A 107 -8.92 -1.23 -5.20
N GLY A 108 -9.16 0.02 -4.75
CA GLY A 108 -8.33 0.72 -3.78
C GLY A 108 -7.04 1.30 -4.37
N SER A 109 -6.96 1.45 -5.69
CA SER A 109 -5.84 2.09 -6.39
C SER A 109 -5.91 3.63 -6.29
N ALA A 110 -4.82 4.30 -6.69
CA ALA A 110 -4.72 5.75 -6.73
C ALA A 110 -5.81 6.42 -7.57
N PHE A 111 -6.38 5.72 -8.56
CA PHE A 111 -7.47 6.23 -9.38
C PHE A 111 -8.72 6.60 -8.57
N GLU A 112 -8.97 5.94 -7.44
CA GLU A 112 -10.09 6.31 -6.55
C GLU A 112 -9.96 7.71 -5.94
N SER A 113 -8.81 8.36 -6.08
CA SER A 113 -8.55 9.73 -5.64
C SER A 113 -8.63 10.75 -6.78
N GLU A 114 -9.18 10.38 -7.93
CA GLU A 114 -9.28 11.23 -9.11
C GLU A 114 -10.74 11.54 -9.48
N VAL A 115 -10.92 12.64 -10.21
CA VAL A 115 -12.17 12.95 -10.93
C VAL A 115 -11.94 12.67 -12.40
N TRP A 116 -12.84 11.91 -13.03
CA TRP A 116 -12.73 11.53 -14.44
C TRP A 116 -13.83 12.16 -15.27
N GLY A 117 -13.47 12.64 -16.45
CA GLY A 117 -14.39 13.18 -17.43
C GLY A 117 -13.89 12.99 -18.85
N ASP A 118 -14.64 13.48 -19.80
CA ASP A 118 -14.26 13.42 -21.22
C ASP A 118 -13.00 14.24 -21.52
N SER A 119 -12.03 13.62 -22.19
CA SER A 119 -10.73 14.24 -22.46
C SER A 119 -10.83 15.49 -23.33
N GLU A 120 -11.69 15.48 -24.35
CA GLU A 120 -11.85 16.64 -25.26
C GLU A 120 -12.50 17.80 -24.54
N THR A 121 -13.53 17.53 -23.75
CA THR A 121 -14.23 18.55 -22.95
C THR A 121 -13.30 19.17 -21.93
N LEU A 122 -12.52 18.37 -21.20
CA LEU A 122 -11.56 18.87 -20.19
C LEU A 122 -10.39 19.64 -20.84
N MET A 123 -9.87 19.20 -21.99
CA MET A 123 -8.84 19.95 -22.73
C MET A 123 -9.31 21.36 -23.11
N SER A 124 -10.57 21.53 -23.49
CA SER A 124 -11.11 22.86 -23.86
C SER A 124 -11.09 23.82 -22.68
N VAL A 125 -11.29 23.31 -21.45
CA VAL A 125 -11.33 24.11 -20.21
C VAL A 125 -9.91 24.48 -19.73
N PHE A 126 -9.01 23.51 -19.76
CA PHE A 126 -7.65 23.68 -19.21
C PHE A 126 -6.65 24.27 -20.23
N ARG A 127 -7.10 24.66 -21.41
CA ARG A 127 -6.30 25.28 -22.49
C ARG A 127 -5.01 24.52 -22.85
N GLY A 128 -5.04 23.20 -22.72
CA GLY A 128 -3.91 22.35 -23.06
C GLY A 128 -4.26 21.35 -24.16
N PRO A 129 -3.83 21.58 -25.44
CA PRO A 129 -4.17 20.70 -26.56
C PRO A 129 -3.33 19.42 -26.60
N VAL A 130 -2.70 19.03 -25.48
CA VAL A 130 -1.72 17.94 -25.44
C VAL A 130 -2.17 16.86 -24.48
N TYR A 131 -2.26 15.63 -24.96
CA TYR A 131 -2.38 14.46 -24.11
C TYR A 131 -1.04 14.20 -23.39
N GLN A 132 -1.09 13.99 -22.08
CA GLN A 132 0.09 13.73 -21.29
C GLN A 132 0.49 12.25 -21.32
N SER A 133 -0.47 11.36 -21.56
CA SER A 133 -0.20 9.92 -21.64
C SER A 133 -1.15 9.22 -22.61
N VAL A 134 -0.70 8.08 -23.13
CA VAL A 134 -1.56 7.13 -23.83
C VAL A 134 -1.42 5.80 -23.10
N VAL A 135 -2.52 5.35 -22.51
CA VAL A 135 -2.58 4.05 -21.85
C VAL A 135 -3.21 3.05 -22.79
N MET A 136 -2.58 1.89 -22.93
CA MET A 136 -2.98 0.89 -23.90
C MET A 136 -2.88 -0.52 -23.35
N ARG A 137 -3.66 -1.42 -23.93
CA ARG A 137 -3.54 -2.86 -23.71
C ARG A 137 -2.85 -3.48 -24.90
N LEU A 138 -1.87 -4.33 -24.65
CA LEU A 138 -1.20 -5.09 -25.68
C LEU A 138 -2.03 -6.29 -26.11
N ALA A 139 -1.93 -6.65 -27.38
CA ALA A 139 -2.53 -7.88 -27.91
C ALA A 139 -1.84 -9.12 -27.35
N ASP A 140 -0.51 -9.02 -27.14
CA ASP A 140 0.33 -10.01 -26.49
C ASP A 140 1.13 -9.35 -25.37
N THR A 141 1.08 -9.92 -24.17
CA THR A 141 1.81 -9.44 -23.00
C THR A 141 3.34 -9.44 -23.17
N ASP A 142 3.85 -10.37 -24.00
CA ASP A 142 5.29 -10.51 -24.27
C ASP A 142 5.75 -9.52 -25.37
N GLY A 143 4.83 -8.88 -26.06
CA GLY A 143 5.09 -7.90 -27.12
C GLY A 143 5.57 -6.52 -26.64
N PHE A 144 5.76 -6.31 -25.33
CA PHE A 144 6.12 -5.00 -24.76
C PHE A 144 7.44 -4.46 -25.32
N ASP A 145 8.50 -5.26 -25.32
CA ASP A 145 9.84 -4.82 -25.76
C ASP A 145 9.86 -4.48 -27.26
N ALA A 146 9.11 -5.23 -28.05
CA ALA A 146 8.96 -4.96 -29.49
C ALA A 146 8.19 -3.67 -29.74
N LEU A 147 7.13 -3.40 -28.96
CA LEU A 147 6.39 -2.14 -29.03
C LEU A 147 7.30 -0.96 -28.62
N ALA A 148 8.00 -1.07 -27.50
CA ALA A 148 8.89 -0.04 -27.02
C ALA A 148 9.99 0.29 -28.03
N ALA A 149 10.58 -0.71 -28.66
CA ALA A 149 11.57 -0.53 -29.70
C ALA A 149 10.99 0.19 -30.94
N ARG A 150 9.79 -0.17 -31.40
CA ARG A 150 9.14 0.53 -32.51
C ARG A 150 8.83 1.98 -32.18
N MET A 151 8.33 2.28 -30.99
CA MET A 151 8.05 3.64 -30.55
C MET A 151 9.32 4.49 -30.44
N ALA A 152 10.41 3.90 -29.92
CA ALA A 152 11.71 4.57 -29.82
C ALA A 152 12.37 4.81 -31.20
N ALA A 153 12.10 3.96 -32.16
CA ALA A 153 12.64 4.09 -33.53
C ALA A 153 11.89 5.14 -34.40
N ASP A 154 10.68 5.56 -34.00
CA ASP A 154 9.92 6.55 -34.79
C ASP A 154 10.34 7.98 -34.37
N PRO A 155 11.02 8.73 -35.26
CA PRO A 155 11.51 10.08 -34.91
C PRO A 155 10.38 11.11 -34.68
N ARG A 156 9.15 10.81 -35.05
CA ARG A 156 7.97 11.64 -34.80
C ARG A 156 7.43 11.49 -33.37
N LEU A 157 7.92 10.46 -32.65
CA LEU A 157 7.49 10.14 -31.30
C LEU A 157 8.63 10.46 -30.32
N GLN A 158 8.36 11.39 -29.42
CA GLN A 158 9.21 11.65 -28.26
C GLN A 158 8.46 11.19 -27.02
N VAL A 159 8.37 9.87 -26.85
CA VAL A 159 7.61 9.23 -25.77
C VAL A 159 8.46 8.23 -25.03
N ASP A 160 8.19 8.11 -23.76
CA ASP A 160 8.75 7.09 -22.89
C ASP A 160 7.71 5.98 -22.69
N VAL A 161 8.05 4.76 -23.06
CA VAL A 161 7.15 3.61 -23.00
C VAL A 161 7.48 2.80 -21.75
N ARG A 162 6.52 2.71 -20.82
CA ARG A 162 6.67 2.01 -19.55
C ARG A 162 5.48 1.11 -19.27
N ARG A 163 5.70 0.05 -18.51
CA ARG A 163 4.60 -0.72 -17.92
C ARG A 163 3.92 0.12 -16.85
N GLU A 164 2.60 0.15 -16.85
CA GLU A 164 1.81 0.95 -15.89
C GLU A 164 2.18 0.61 -14.43
N SER A 165 2.38 -0.68 -14.14
CA SER A 165 2.81 -1.14 -12.81
C SER A 165 4.18 -0.57 -12.39
N GLN A 166 5.14 -0.47 -13.33
CA GLN A 166 6.46 0.11 -13.08
C GLN A 166 6.37 1.62 -12.87
N PHE A 167 5.58 2.30 -13.69
CA PHE A 167 5.36 3.74 -13.57
C PHE A 167 4.81 4.13 -12.18
N PHE A 168 3.78 3.45 -11.71
CA PHE A 168 3.24 3.70 -10.37
C PHE A 168 4.19 3.25 -9.25
N ALA A 169 4.94 2.16 -9.43
CA ALA A 169 5.94 1.73 -8.47
C ALA A 169 7.08 2.76 -8.32
N GLU A 170 7.54 3.36 -9.41
CA GLU A 170 8.55 4.41 -9.39
C GLU A 170 8.04 5.70 -8.71
N GLN A 171 6.79 6.10 -9.00
CA GLN A 171 6.17 7.25 -8.34
C GLN A 171 6.03 7.05 -6.82
N ALA A 172 5.68 5.83 -6.40
CA ALA A 172 5.58 5.49 -4.98
C ALA A 172 6.95 5.23 -4.33
N GLY A 173 8.01 5.04 -5.13
CA GLY A 173 9.30 4.51 -4.69
C GLY A 173 9.98 5.36 -3.61
N PHE A 174 10.00 6.67 -3.77
CA PHE A 174 10.60 7.59 -2.79
C PHE A 174 9.88 7.49 -1.44
N LEU A 175 8.56 7.68 -1.42
CA LEU A 175 7.76 7.62 -0.19
C LEU A 175 7.86 6.25 0.46
N THR A 176 7.77 5.18 -0.33
CA THR A 176 7.90 3.80 0.15
C THR A 176 9.27 3.55 0.77
N SER A 177 10.34 4.08 0.18
CA SER A 177 11.69 3.95 0.72
C SER A 177 11.84 4.67 2.06
N VAL A 178 11.36 5.90 2.15
CA VAL A 178 11.39 6.68 3.40
C VAL A 178 10.59 5.97 4.49
N LEU A 179 9.36 5.53 4.20
CA LEU A 179 8.53 4.81 5.16
C LEU A 179 9.18 3.47 5.60
N ARG A 180 9.83 2.76 4.67
CA ARG A 180 10.55 1.52 4.99
C ARG A 180 11.72 1.75 5.94
N VAL A 181 12.50 2.80 5.70
CA VAL A 181 13.62 3.17 6.57
C VAL A 181 13.12 3.55 7.97
N ILE A 182 12.09 4.37 8.07
CA ILE A 182 11.48 4.75 9.36
C ILE A 182 10.95 3.50 10.09
N ALA A 183 10.19 2.66 9.38
CA ALA A 183 9.65 1.42 9.94
C ALA A 183 10.75 0.49 10.44
N PHE A 184 11.86 0.37 9.70
CA PHE A 184 13.02 -0.43 10.12
C PHE A 184 13.61 0.10 11.44
N PHE A 185 13.88 1.39 11.56
CA PHE A 185 14.44 1.98 12.78
C PHE A 185 13.49 1.85 13.97
N VAL A 186 12.20 2.14 13.77
CA VAL A 186 11.19 1.97 14.84
C VAL A 186 11.12 0.52 15.29
N THR A 187 11.06 -0.43 14.35
CA THR A 187 11.02 -1.85 14.65
C THR A 187 12.30 -2.31 15.38
N ALA A 188 13.48 -1.83 14.97
CA ALA A 188 14.75 -2.17 15.61
C ALA A 188 14.80 -1.65 17.06
N ILE A 189 14.39 -0.41 17.31
CA ILE A 189 14.34 0.16 18.66
C ILE A 189 13.34 -0.62 19.53
N MET A 190 12.15 -0.90 19.00
CA MET A 190 11.14 -1.69 19.71
C MET A 190 11.61 -3.12 19.98
N ALA A 191 12.33 -3.74 19.04
CA ALA A 191 12.93 -5.07 19.24
C ALA A 191 13.93 -5.10 20.39
N VAL A 192 14.81 -4.10 20.46
CA VAL A 192 15.76 -3.96 21.57
C VAL A 192 15.01 -3.85 22.90
N GLY A 193 14.01 -2.96 22.99
CA GLY A 193 13.18 -2.81 24.18
C GLY A 193 12.46 -4.11 24.57
N ALA A 194 11.90 -4.83 23.59
CA ALA A 194 11.21 -6.11 23.81
C ALA A 194 12.16 -7.19 24.35
N VAL A 195 13.40 -7.29 23.80
CA VAL A 195 14.40 -8.24 24.29
C VAL A 195 14.80 -7.93 25.72
N PHE A 196 15.05 -6.66 26.06
CA PHE A 196 15.37 -6.27 27.46
C PHE A 196 14.20 -6.56 28.41
N GLY A 197 12.97 -6.25 28.02
CA GLY A 197 11.78 -6.59 28.80
C GLY A 197 11.63 -8.09 29.02
N ALA A 198 11.84 -8.89 27.95
CA ALA A 198 11.80 -10.35 28.04
C ALA A 198 12.92 -10.91 28.96
N ILE A 199 14.15 -10.39 28.86
CA ILE A 199 15.26 -10.79 29.75
C ILE A 199 14.88 -10.52 31.22
N ASN A 200 14.37 -9.31 31.50
CA ASN A 200 14.02 -8.96 32.89
C ASN A 200 12.89 -9.84 33.45
N THR A 201 11.86 -10.11 32.64
CA THR A 201 10.75 -10.99 33.02
C THR A 201 11.23 -12.43 33.25
N MET A 202 12.07 -12.95 32.35
CA MET A 202 12.60 -14.30 32.43
C MET A 202 13.60 -14.45 33.59
N ASP A 203 14.44 -13.44 33.86
CA ASP A 203 15.34 -13.47 35.05
C ASP A 203 14.51 -13.53 36.36
N ALA A 204 13.38 -12.80 36.43
CA ALA A 204 12.48 -12.90 37.60
C ALA A 204 11.83 -14.30 37.70
N MET A 205 11.40 -14.89 36.59
CA MET A 205 10.82 -16.26 36.56
C MET A 205 11.84 -17.32 36.96
N VAL A 206 13.08 -17.22 36.47
CA VAL A 206 14.17 -18.10 36.85
C VAL A 206 14.48 -17.96 38.36
N ALA A 207 14.58 -16.74 38.88
CA ALA A 207 14.82 -16.47 40.31
C ALA A 207 13.73 -17.09 41.20
N ALA A 208 12.45 -16.97 40.81
CA ALA A 208 11.33 -17.56 41.55
C ALA A 208 11.37 -19.11 41.58
N ARG A 209 12.00 -19.77 40.60
CA ARG A 209 12.05 -21.23 40.45
C ARG A 209 13.44 -21.81 40.72
N THR A 210 14.37 -21.03 41.31
CA THR A 210 15.76 -21.46 41.52
C THR A 210 15.84 -22.75 42.36
N ARG A 211 14.96 -22.93 43.35
CA ARG A 211 14.91 -24.13 44.20
C ARG A 211 14.45 -25.37 43.40
N GLU A 212 13.48 -25.23 42.52
CA GLU A 212 12.99 -26.32 41.65
C GLU A 212 14.09 -26.75 40.70
N VAL A 213 14.80 -25.77 40.11
CA VAL A 213 15.92 -26.03 39.20
C VAL A 213 17.04 -26.77 39.92
N ALA A 214 17.38 -26.38 41.16
CA ALA A 214 18.38 -27.07 41.98
C ALA A 214 17.98 -28.53 42.26
N LEU A 215 16.71 -28.77 42.60
CA LEU A 215 16.18 -30.11 42.82
C LEU A 215 16.27 -30.99 41.56
N LEU A 216 15.90 -30.45 40.41
CA LEU A 216 15.99 -31.18 39.14
C LEU A 216 17.45 -31.54 38.79
N LEU A 217 18.40 -30.63 39.05
CA LEU A 217 19.82 -30.90 38.85
C LEU A 217 20.35 -32.00 39.80
N THR A 218 19.88 -32.04 41.06
CA THR A 218 20.26 -33.10 42.02
C THR A 218 19.67 -34.47 41.63
N LEU A 219 18.48 -34.48 40.98
CA LEU A 219 17.86 -35.70 40.42
C LEU A 219 18.52 -36.19 39.13
N GLY A 220 19.56 -35.47 38.64
CA GLY A 220 20.33 -35.89 37.46
C GLY A 220 19.80 -35.38 36.10
N PHE A 221 18.86 -34.41 36.08
CA PHE A 221 18.47 -33.77 34.85
C PHE A 221 19.62 -33.00 34.22
N ARG A 222 19.73 -33.08 32.90
CA ARG A 222 20.80 -32.39 32.17
C ARG A 222 20.56 -30.88 32.14
N PRO A 223 21.57 -30.01 32.32
CA PRO A 223 21.42 -28.55 32.19
C PRO A 223 20.78 -28.10 30.88
N ARG A 224 21.03 -28.83 29.77
CA ARG A 224 20.41 -28.55 28.46
C ARG A 224 18.88 -28.71 28.46
N SER A 225 18.36 -29.67 29.24
CA SER A 225 16.91 -29.87 29.36
C SER A 225 16.25 -28.70 30.10
N ILE A 226 16.87 -28.21 31.17
CA ILE A 226 16.43 -27.04 31.91
C ILE A 226 16.46 -25.80 31.04
N MET A 227 17.54 -25.60 30.27
CA MET A 227 17.63 -24.50 29.30
C MET A 227 16.53 -24.57 28.27
N ALA A 228 16.24 -25.76 27.71
CA ALA A 228 15.19 -25.94 26.72
C ALA A 228 13.79 -25.63 27.28
N THR A 229 13.50 -25.98 28.53
CA THR A 229 12.23 -25.66 29.21
C THR A 229 12.03 -24.14 29.29
N PHE A 230 13.02 -23.39 29.79
CA PHE A 230 12.91 -21.93 29.87
C PHE A 230 12.86 -21.25 28.48
N LEU A 231 13.57 -21.76 27.47
CA LEU A 231 13.47 -21.27 26.09
C LEU A 231 12.08 -21.52 25.53
N LEU A 232 11.50 -22.69 25.78
CA LEU A 232 10.14 -22.98 25.33
C LEU A 232 9.13 -22.06 26.02
N GLU A 233 9.28 -21.84 27.34
CA GLU A 233 8.42 -20.92 28.08
C GLU A 233 8.51 -19.49 27.53
N SER A 234 9.71 -19.01 27.27
CA SER A 234 9.93 -17.69 26.66
C SER A 234 9.37 -17.58 25.25
N LEU A 235 9.51 -18.63 24.44
CA LEU A 235 8.91 -18.72 23.10
C LEU A 235 7.39 -18.64 23.17
N LEU A 236 6.77 -19.39 24.10
CA LEU A 236 5.30 -19.40 24.27
C LEU A 236 4.79 -18.02 24.71
N VAL A 237 5.46 -17.36 25.63
CA VAL A 237 5.14 -15.98 26.05
C VAL A 237 5.30 -15.01 24.88
N GLY A 238 6.39 -15.12 24.12
CA GLY A 238 6.61 -14.32 22.91
C GLY A 238 5.53 -14.53 21.87
N LEU A 239 5.14 -15.79 21.60
CA LEU A 239 4.06 -16.11 20.67
C LEU A 239 2.70 -15.58 21.15
N ALA A 240 2.39 -15.71 22.45
CA ALA A 240 1.16 -15.16 23.02
C ALA A 240 1.09 -13.63 22.82
N GLY A 241 2.20 -12.93 23.09
CA GLY A 241 2.32 -11.50 22.80
C GLY A 241 2.18 -11.18 21.30
N GLY A 242 2.77 -12.01 20.46
CA GLY A 242 2.66 -11.88 18.99
C GLY A 242 1.22 -12.06 18.49
N VAL A 243 0.49 -13.04 19.02
CA VAL A 243 -0.94 -13.24 18.69
C VAL A 243 -1.76 -12.02 19.13
N LEU A 244 -1.55 -11.53 20.34
CA LEU A 244 -2.22 -10.31 20.82
C LEU A 244 -1.89 -9.10 19.94
N GLY A 245 -0.63 -8.92 19.56
CA GLY A 245 -0.22 -7.87 18.63
C GLY A 245 -0.89 -7.98 17.25
N CYS A 246 -0.99 -9.19 16.71
CA CYS A 246 -1.72 -9.45 15.46
C CYS A 246 -3.21 -9.11 15.59
N LEU A 247 -3.86 -9.50 16.69
CA LEU A 247 -5.27 -9.18 16.95
C LEU A 247 -5.50 -7.67 17.04
N LEU A 248 -4.60 -6.94 17.71
CA LEU A 248 -4.66 -5.47 17.81
C LEU A 248 -4.38 -4.76 16.48
N ALA A 249 -3.70 -5.41 15.54
CA ALA A 249 -3.45 -4.86 14.20
C ALA A 249 -4.65 -5.02 13.26
N LEU A 250 -5.55 -6.01 13.47
CA LEU A 250 -6.69 -6.27 12.59
C LEU A 250 -7.64 -5.09 12.40
N PRO A 251 -7.99 -4.28 13.42
CA PRO A 251 -8.87 -3.13 13.25
C PRO A 251 -8.32 -2.05 12.31
N ILE A 252 -6.99 -2.03 12.04
CA ILE A 252 -6.34 -1.09 11.13
C ILE A 252 -6.63 -1.49 9.66
N ASN A 253 -7.04 -2.74 9.43
CA ASN A 253 -7.31 -3.24 8.10
C ASN A 253 -8.49 -2.49 7.45
N GLY A 254 -8.26 -1.90 6.28
CA GLY A 254 -9.28 -1.13 5.55
C GLY A 254 -9.39 0.34 5.96
N ILE A 255 -8.64 0.81 6.98
CA ILE A 255 -8.58 2.25 7.28
C ILE A 255 -7.93 2.96 6.10
N GLN A 256 -8.68 3.90 5.53
CA GLN A 256 -8.19 4.74 4.45
C GLN A 256 -7.47 5.97 5.00
N THR A 257 -6.32 6.25 4.45
CA THR A 257 -5.58 7.50 4.69
C THR A 257 -5.15 8.10 3.38
N SER A 258 -4.76 9.36 3.39
CA SER A 258 -4.26 10.02 2.19
C SER A 258 -2.93 10.70 2.45
N THR A 259 -2.14 10.77 1.40
CA THR A 259 -0.91 11.53 1.37
C THR A 259 -0.82 12.31 0.07
N THR A 260 -0.01 13.36 0.06
CA THR A 260 0.27 14.11 -1.15
C THR A 260 1.38 13.42 -1.93
N ASN A 261 1.15 13.13 -3.19
CA ASN A 261 2.19 12.69 -4.10
C ASN A 261 3.10 13.89 -4.42
N TRP A 262 4.35 13.83 -4.02
CA TRP A 262 5.31 14.94 -4.20
C TRP A 262 5.67 15.22 -5.66
N GLN A 263 5.44 14.29 -6.58
CA GLN A 263 5.72 14.48 -8.01
C GLN A 263 4.56 15.14 -8.74
N SER A 264 3.32 14.76 -8.42
CA SER A 264 2.12 15.30 -9.06
C SER A 264 1.39 16.34 -8.22
N PHE A 265 1.80 16.52 -6.96
CA PHE A 265 1.10 17.33 -5.94
C PHE A 265 -0.37 16.93 -5.73
N GLY A 266 -0.80 15.83 -6.34
CA GLY A 266 -2.14 15.29 -6.17
C GLY A 266 -2.30 14.53 -4.84
N GLU A 267 -3.49 14.57 -4.28
CA GLU A 267 -3.84 13.74 -3.12
C GLU A 267 -4.06 12.29 -3.56
N VAL A 268 -3.33 11.36 -2.97
CA VAL A 268 -3.49 9.92 -3.20
C VAL A 268 -4.01 9.27 -1.93
N THR A 269 -5.18 8.66 -2.03
CA THR A 269 -5.77 7.86 -0.95
C THR A 269 -5.31 6.41 -1.08
N PHE A 270 -4.96 5.80 0.04
CA PHE A 270 -4.64 4.39 0.12
C PHE A 270 -5.25 3.77 1.38
N ALA A 271 -5.54 2.47 1.32
CA ALA A 271 -6.04 1.72 2.45
C ALA A 271 -4.96 0.80 3.01
N PHE A 272 -4.87 0.74 4.34
CA PHE A 272 -4.02 -0.26 4.99
C PHE A 272 -4.58 -1.65 4.73
N ARG A 273 -3.73 -2.56 4.28
CA ARG A 273 -4.07 -3.96 4.08
C ARG A 273 -3.25 -4.86 4.99
N VAL A 274 -3.91 -5.43 5.98
CA VAL A 274 -3.32 -6.47 6.84
C VAL A 274 -3.50 -7.82 6.16
N THR A 275 -2.45 -8.32 5.52
CA THR A 275 -2.48 -9.61 4.82
C THR A 275 -2.06 -10.75 5.75
N PRO A 276 -2.48 -12.01 5.50
CA PRO A 276 -2.02 -13.17 6.28
C PRO A 276 -0.49 -13.30 6.32
N MET A 277 0.19 -12.89 5.24
CA MET A 277 1.66 -12.91 5.17
C MET A 277 2.29 -11.94 6.17
N ILE A 278 1.73 -10.73 6.34
CA ILE A 278 2.20 -9.75 7.33
C ILE A 278 1.99 -10.29 8.75
N LEU A 279 0.86 -10.93 9.03
CA LEU A 279 0.58 -11.55 10.32
C LEU A 279 1.58 -12.70 10.61
N ALA A 280 1.87 -13.53 9.61
CA ALA A 280 2.86 -14.59 9.75
C ALA A 280 4.27 -14.05 10.02
N GLN A 281 4.68 -12.95 9.36
CA GLN A 281 5.94 -12.27 9.62
C GLN A 281 5.99 -11.69 11.04
N GLY A 282 4.88 -11.11 11.51
CA GLY A 282 4.77 -10.60 12.88
C GLY A 282 4.91 -11.71 13.93
N LEU A 283 4.27 -12.86 13.71
CA LEU A 283 4.41 -14.03 14.61
C LEU A 283 5.82 -14.61 14.58
N ALA A 284 6.44 -14.71 13.42
CA ALA A 284 7.83 -15.16 13.30
C ALA A 284 8.78 -14.21 14.02
N PHE A 285 8.58 -12.90 13.88
CA PHE A 285 9.34 -11.89 14.62
C PHE A 285 9.16 -12.04 16.14
N ALA A 286 7.94 -12.20 16.62
CA ALA A 286 7.64 -12.40 18.04
C ALA A 286 8.30 -13.68 18.59
N ALA A 287 8.30 -14.77 17.82
CA ALA A 287 9.00 -16.02 18.18
C ALA A 287 10.50 -15.80 18.32
N ILE A 288 11.12 -15.08 17.36
CA ILE A 288 12.55 -14.74 17.40
C ILE A 288 12.87 -13.90 18.65
N MET A 289 12.06 -12.88 18.93
CA MET A 289 12.25 -12.02 20.11
C MET A 289 12.08 -12.80 21.42
N GLY A 290 11.09 -13.72 21.47
CA GLY A 290 10.90 -14.62 22.62
C GLY A 290 12.12 -15.49 22.87
N VAL A 291 12.68 -16.11 21.84
CA VAL A 291 13.89 -16.94 21.95
C VAL A 291 15.10 -16.10 22.37
N LEU A 292 15.32 -14.95 21.75
CA LEU A 292 16.46 -14.07 22.06
C LEU A 292 16.37 -13.54 23.50
N GLY A 293 15.18 -13.11 23.95
CA GLY A 293 14.95 -12.63 25.30
C GLY A 293 15.13 -13.72 26.36
N GLY A 294 14.71 -14.97 26.05
CA GLY A 294 14.87 -16.11 26.97
C GLY A 294 16.26 -16.72 27.02
N LEU A 295 17.10 -16.51 26.01
CA LEU A 295 18.36 -17.23 25.83
C LEU A 295 19.36 -16.97 26.97
N LEU A 296 19.54 -15.71 27.35
CA LEU A 296 20.49 -15.35 28.44
C LEU A 296 20.02 -15.85 29.80
N PRO A 297 18.75 -15.61 30.24
CA PRO A 297 18.23 -16.15 31.48
C PRO A 297 18.25 -17.69 31.53
N ALA A 298 17.83 -18.36 30.47
CA ALA A 298 17.84 -19.81 30.40
C ALA A 298 19.26 -20.41 30.53
N ARG A 299 20.23 -19.75 29.88
CA ARG A 299 21.65 -20.16 30.06
C ARG A 299 22.17 -19.96 31.49
N ARG A 300 21.77 -18.87 32.16
CA ARG A 300 22.11 -18.62 33.55
C ARG A 300 21.52 -19.69 34.48
N ALA A 301 20.22 -19.96 34.32
CA ALA A 301 19.53 -21.02 35.08
C ALA A 301 20.19 -22.40 34.90
N ALA A 302 20.60 -22.77 33.72
CA ALA A 302 21.24 -24.05 33.43
C ALA A 302 22.67 -24.17 33.96
N ARG A 303 23.33 -23.05 34.30
CA ARG A 303 24.71 -23.01 34.82
C ARG A 303 24.79 -22.77 36.31
N GLU A 304 23.65 -22.54 37.01
CA GLU A 304 23.69 -22.41 38.48
C GLU A 304 24.14 -23.71 39.12
N THR A 305 25.14 -23.61 40.02
CA THR A 305 25.62 -24.76 40.74
C THR A 305 24.68 -25.08 41.88
N VAL A 306 24.41 -26.38 42.12
CA VAL A 306 23.54 -26.89 43.18
C VAL A 306 23.85 -26.26 44.54
N ALA A 307 25.16 -26.08 44.85
CA ALA A 307 25.63 -25.50 46.12
C ALA A 307 25.20 -24.03 46.29
N VAL A 308 25.17 -23.23 45.20
CA VAL A 308 24.75 -21.82 45.25
C VAL A 308 23.24 -21.70 45.34
N ALA A 309 22.52 -22.56 44.63
CA ALA A 309 21.04 -22.58 44.61
C ALA A 309 20.46 -22.95 45.98
N LEU A 310 21.09 -23.92 46.72
CA LEU A 310 20.68 -24.31 48.07
C LEU A 310 21.04 -23.27 49.14
N ARG A 311 22.01 -22.38 48.88
CA ARG A 311 22.42 -21.33 49.83
C ARG A 311 21.61 -20.05 49.71
N LYS A 312 20.95 -19.83 48.56
CA LYS A 312 20.02 -18.69 48.31
C LYS A 312 18.56 -19.01 48.69
N ALA A 313 18.27 -20.27 49.03
CA ALA A 313 16.98 -20.76 49.47
C ALA A 313 16.88 -20.72 51.01
#